data_49e6e1a54c7d09b9575d6be4b7899466
#
_entry.id   49e6e1a54c7d09b9575d6be4b7899466
#
_cell.length_a   1.000
_cell.length_b   1.000
_cell.length_c   1.000
_cell.angle_alpha   90.00
_cell.angle_beta   90.00
_cell.angle_gamma   90.00
#
_symmetry.space_group_name_H-M   'P 1'
#
loop_
_entity.id
_entity.type
_entity.pdbx_description
1 polymer ?
#
loop_
_entity_poly.entity_id
_entity_poly.type
_entity_poly.pdbx_seq_one_letter_code
_entity_poly.pdbx_strand_id
1 'polypeptide(L)'
;ETPSKVGYTFTGWDGTVPATMPANNVTVTATWKINQYTITFDTDGGTVIAPITQDYNTAVARPADPTKTGYTFAGWDKTIPENMPAENIIVKALWTINQYTITFDTDGGSDVPAITQDYGTDVAAPADPTKTGYTFAGWDKAIPATMPAENVTITAKWNVNQYTITFDTDGGNSIAPITQDFGTDVVAPADPTKTGYTFAGWDREIPSTMPAESITVKAQWKINQYTITFDTDGGTAIDPITQDYNTAVVAPADPTKEGYTFAGWDATIPATMPAKDTVIKAKWTVNKYTITFDVDGGSYVAPITQNYGTEIVAPADPTKTGYTFAGWDTEIPSTMPAGDMTIKAKWTVNQYTITVDTDGGTAIAPITQDYGTDVVAPAAPTKAGYSFAGWSEAFPS
;
A
#
# COMPACT_ATOMS: atom_id res chain seq x y z
N GLU A 1 65.49 19.25 -101.58
CA GLU A 1 64.89 19.08 -100.30
C GLU A 1 63.40 18.80 -100.42
N THR A 2 62.89 17.94 -99.67
CA THR A 2 61.46 17.68 -99.64
C THR A 2 60.79 18.81 -98.86
N PRO A 3 59.84 19.51 -99.36
CA PRO A 3 59.18 20.61 -98.68
C PRO A 3 58.36 20.10 -97.50
N SER A 4 58.24 20.82 -96.42
CA SER A 4 57.39 20.51 -95.25
C SER A 4 56.24 21.53 -95.12
N LYS A 5 55.08 21.04 -94.70
CA LYS A 5 53.90 21.85 -94.40
C LYS A 5 53.23 21.23 -93.17
N VAL A 6 53.11 22.09 -92.15
CA VAL A 6 52.48 21.68 -90.86
C VAL A 6 51.10 21.07 -91.14
N GLY A 7 50.83 19.89 -90.64
CA GLY A 7 49.55 19.17 -90.77
C GLY A 7 49.31 18.51 -92.12
N TYR A 8 50.28 18.44 -92.95
CA TYR A 8 50.21 17.80 -94.26
C TYR A 8 51.36 16.89 -94.54
N THR A 9 51.15 15.86 -95.29
CA THR A 9 52.19 14.98 -95.84
C THR A 9 52.40 15.35 -97.29
N PHE A 10 53.68 15.57 -97.69
CA PHE A 10 54.02 15.83 -99.09
C PHE A 10 53.78 14.57 -99.92
N THR A 11 53.02 14.70 -100.99
CA THR A 11 52.67 13.55 -101.87
C THR A 11 53.37 13.62 -103.23
N GLY A 12 54.03 14.71 -103.57
CA GLY A 12 54.75 14.81 -104.76
C GLY A 12 54.68 16.22 -105.35
N TRP A 13 55.17 16.35 -106.56
CA TRP A 13 55.05 17.60 -107.40
C TRP A 13 53.96 17.44 -108.43
N ASP A 14 53.19 18.50 -108.65
CA ASP A 14 52.26 18.58 -109.78
C ASP A 14 53.09 18.92 -110.99
N GLY A 15 53.29 17.93 -111.88
CA GLY A 15 54.18 18.01 -113.05
C GLY A 15 55.54 17.28 -112.88
N THR A 16 56.23 16.94 -113.90
CA THR A 16 57.52 16.30 -113.88
C THR A 16 58.61 17.35 -113.58
N VAL A 17 59.36 17.14 -112.50
CA VAL A 17 60.51 17.97 -112.19
C VAL A 17 61.61 17.58 -113.18
N PRO A 18 62.06 18.46 -114.04
CA PRO A 18 63.07 18.13 -115.05
C PRO A 18 64.39 17.68 -114.39
N ALA A 19 64.95 16.65 -114.92
CA ALA A 19 66.29 16.08 -114.43
C ALA A 19 67.50 17.07 -114.77
N THR A 20 67.31 17.92 -115.85
CA THR A 20 68.24 18.95 -116.27
C THR A 20 67.53 20.24 -116.51
N MET A 21 68.22 21.43 -116.33
CA MET A 21 67.64 22.72 -116.53
C MET A 21 67.14 22.87 -117.98
N PRO A 22 65.76 23.09 -118.10
CA PRO A 22 65.18 23.31 -119.44
C PRO A 22 65.47 24.73 -120.01
N ALA A 23 65.20 24.99 -121.29
CA ALA A 23 65.41 26.28 -121.94
C ALA A 23 64.26 27.28 -121.68
N ASN A 24 63.38 26.94 -120.76
CA ASN A 24 62.22 27.77 -120.37
C ASN A 24 61.93 27.67 -118.88
N ASN A 25 61.30 28.68 -118.35
CA ASN A 25 60.91 28.67 -116.92
C ASN A 25 59.80 27.58 -116.73
N VAL A 26 60.05 26.76 -115.73
CA VAL A 26 59.12 25.72 -115.31
C VAL A 26 58.73 25.94 -113.81
N THR A 27 57.46 25.94 -113.57
CA THR A 27 56.89 25.98 -112.24
C THR A 27 56.36 24.60 -111.90
N VAL A 28 56.79 24.02 -110.77
CA VAL A 28 56.24 22.82 -110.23
C VAL A 28 55.60 23.13 -108.86
N THR A 29 54.39 22.67 -108.62
CA THR A 29 53.65 22.97 -107.39
C THR A 29 53.63 21.70 -106.53
N ALA A 30 53.95 21.86 -105.22
CA ALA A 30 53.88 20.78 -104.25
C ALA A 30 52.41 20.35 -104.02
N THR A 31 52.21 19.06 -104.06
CA THR A 31 50.91 18.48 -103.72
C THR A 31 50.97 17.87 -102.32
N TRP A 32 49.85 18.01 -101.64
CA TRP A 32 49.78 17.69 -100.26
C TRP A 32 48.56 16.85 -99.96
N LYS A 33 48.70 15.87 -98.95
CA LYS A 33 47.61 15.16 -98.30
C LYS A 33 47.48 15.71 -96.88
N ILE A 34 46.25 16.12 -96.52
CA ILE A 34 45.99 16.53 -95.15
C ILE A 34 46.12 15.34 -94.22
N ASN A 35 46.74 15.55 -93.08
CA ASN A 35 46.89 14.50 -92.05
C ASN A 35 45.74 14.56 -91.12
N GLN A 36 45.37 13.36 -90.61
CA GLN A 36 44.43 13.23 -89.54
C GLN A 36 45.16 13.09 -88.18
N TYR A 37 44.64 13.75 -87.22
CA TYR A 37 45.12 13.67 -85.86
C TYR A 37 44.00 13.30 -84.91
N THR A 38 44.32 12.84 -83.68
CA THR A 38 43.40 12.33 -82.71
C THR A 38 43.53 13.11 -81.41
N ILE A 39 42.39 13.55 -80.84
CA ILE A 39 42.25 14.01 -79.46
C ILE A 39 41.69 12.82 -78.68
N THR A 40 42.44 12.31 -77.73
CA THR A 40 42.00 11.26 -76.81
C THR A 40 41.61 11.90 -75.47
N PHE A 41 40.46 11.48 -74.92
CA PHE A 41 39.94 11.97 -73.64
C PHE A 41 40.19 10.88 -72.58
N ASP A 42 41.15 11.15 -71.65
CA ASP A 42 41.36 10.33 -70.45
C ASP A 42 40.43 10.84 -69.38
N THR A 43 39.31 10.13 -69.18
CA THR A 43 38.31 10.55 -68.19
C THR A 43 38.64 10.11 -66.73
N ASP A 44 39.78 9.43 -66.51
CA ASP A 44 40.26 9.01 -65.18
C ASP A 44 39.18 8.30 -64.35
N GLY A 45 38.48 7.36 -65.04
CA GLY A 45 37.41 6.56 -64.40
C GLY A 45 36.01 7.19 -64.45
N GLY A 46 35.87 8.34 -65.15
CA GLY A 46 34.55 8.90 -65.44
C GLY A 46 33.89 8.27 -66.66
N THR A 47 32.73 8.79 -67.08
CA THR A 47 32.06 8.31 -68.31
C THR A 47 33.00 8.44 -69.50
N VAL A 48 33.09 7.35 -70.28
CA VAL A 48 33.98 7.29 -71.43
C VAL A 48 33.56 8.28 -72.53
N ILE A 49 34.50 9.06 -73.03
CA ILE A 49 34.34 9.93 -74.17
C ILE A 49 35.10 9.35 -75.32
N ALA A 50 34.46 9.18 -76.48
CA ALA A 50 35.11 8.64 -77.69
C ALA A 50 36.20 9.62 -78.18
N PRO A 51 37.37 9.18 -78.69
CA PRO A 51 38.38 10.02 -79.23
C PRO A 51 37.85 10.71 -80.50
N ILE A 52 38.30 11.94 -80.78
CA ILE A 52 37.95 12.70 -81.96
C ILE A 52 39.13 12.55 -82.95
N THR A 53 38.93 11.92 -84.14
CA THR A 53 39.90 11.81 -85.22
C THR A 53 39.37 12.51 -86.40
N GLN A 54 40.14 13.52 -86.88
CA GLN A 54 39.74 14.34 -88.01
C GLN A 54 40.93 15.02 -88.70
N ASP A 55 40.72 15.63 -89.85
CA ASP A 55 41.74 16.36 -90.63
C ASP A 55 42.29 17.58 -89.89
N TYR A 56 43.59 17.81 -90.06
CA TYR A 56 44.26 18.96 -89.46
C TYR A 56 43.52 20.24 -89.77
N ASN A 57 43.46 21.12 -88.74
CA ASN A 57 42.83 22.44 -88.76
C ASN A 57 41.29 22.48 -89.04
N THR A 58 40.59 21.33 -88.97
CA THR A 58 39.14 21.24 -88.97
C THR A 58 38.63 21.55 -87.54
N ALA A 59 37.41 22.15 -87.46
CA ALA A 59 36.82 22.59 -86.25
C ALA A 59 36.50 21.37 -85.30
N VAL A 60 36.88 21.41 -84.08
CA VAL A 60 36.68 20.36 -83.05
C VAL A 60 35.36 20.61 -82.34
N ALA A 61 34.43 19.66 -82.40
CA ALA A 61 33.22 19.71 -81.61
C ALA A 61 33.55 19.23 -80.17
N ARG A 62 33.45 20.13 -79.20
CA ARG A 62 33.70 19.85 -77.79
C ARG A 62 32.66 18.85 -77.24
N PRO A 63 33.10 17.71 -76.71
CA PRO A 63 32.17 16.76 -76.08
C PRO A 63 31.48 17.34 -74.83
N ALA A 64 30.41 16.69 -74.37
CA ALA A 64 29.84 16.97 -73.10
C ALA A 64 30.83 16.58 -71.96
N ASP A 65 30.75 17.30 -70.81
CA ASP A 65 31.57 17.03 -69.68
C ASP A 65 31.32 15.61 -69.10
N PRO A 66 32.35 14.86 -68.77
CA PRO A 66 32.19 13.47 -68.19
C PRO A 66 31.60 13.54 -66.80
N THR A 67 30.99 12.44 -66.33
CA THR A 67 30.49 12.28 -64.95
C THR A 67 31.27 11.15 -64.29
N LYS A 68 31.53 11.32 -62.94
CA LYS A 68 32.19 10.28 -62.12
C LYS A 68 31.48 10.25 -60.76
N THR A 69 30.98 9.08 -60.36
CA THR A 69 30.29 8.91 -59.10
C THR A 69 31.15 9.41 -57.94
N GLY A 70 30.60 10.26 -57.10
CA GLY A 70 31.28 10.83 -55.93
C GLY A 70 32.24 11.98 -56.24
N TYR A 71 32.30 12.44 -57.46
CA TYR A 71 33.19 13.50 -57.89
C TYR A 71 32.45 14.57 -58.72
N THR A 72 32.93 15.79 -58.64
CA THR A 72 32.51 16.89 -59.50
C THR A 72 33.60 17.13 -60.53
N PHE A 73 33.22 17.22 -61.83
CA PHE A 73 34.16 17.56 -62.93
C PHE A 73 34.68 18.96 -62.73
N ALA A 74 36.03 19.08 -62.61
CA ALA A 74 36.73 20.33 -62.35
C ALA A 74 37.33 20.92 -63.63
N GLY A 75 37.18 20.25 -64.79
CA GLY A 75 37.73 20.67 -66.05
C GLY A 75 38.72 19.66 -66.63
N TRP A 76 39.38 20.06 -67.70
CA TRP A 76 40.42 19.32 -68.33
C TRP A 76 41.79 19.86 -67.91
N ASP A 77 42.85 19.04 -67.85
CA ASP A 77 44.23 19.43 -67.55
C ASP A 77 44.80 20.38 -68.60
N LYS A 78 44.26 20.33 -69.84
CA LYS A 78 44.62 21.16 -71.00
C LYS A 78 43.37 21.67 -71.70
N THR A 79 43.48 22.84 -72.33
CA THR A 79 42.37 23.35 -73.14
C THR A 79 42.18 22.46 -74.35
N ILE A 80 40.93 22.06 -74.67
CA ILE A 80 40.58 21.39 -75.93
C ILE A 80 40.73 22.43 -77.03
N PRO A 81 41.55 22.15 -78.03
CA PRO A 81 41.73 23.18 -79.14
C PRO A 81 40.49 23.33 -79.94
N GLU A 82 40.25 24.56 -80.45
CA GLU A 82 39.11 24.86 -81.32
C GLU A 82 39.19 24.18 -82.68
N ASN A 83 40.45 23.98 -83.19
CA ASN A 83 40.73 23.28 -84.44
C ASN A 83 41.72 22.13 -84.16
N MET A 84 41.68 21.07 -84.98
CA MET A 84 42.52 19.90 -84.85
C MET A 84 44.00 20.30 -84.95
N PRO A 85 44.82 20.04 -83.91
CA PRO A 85 46.24 20.39 -83.96
C PRO A 85 47.02 19.44 -84.87
N ALA A 86 48.27 19.87 -85.21
CA ALA A 86 49.13 19.03 -86.06
C ALA A 86 49.90 17.89 -85.28
N GLU A 87 49.26 17.41 -84.19
CA GLU A 87 49.78 16.31 -83.33
C GLU A 87 48.59 15.60 -82.65
N ASN A 88 48.80 14.34 -82.23
CA ASN A 88 47.87 13.66 -81.35
C ASN A 88 48.02 14.23 -79.97
N ILE A 89 46.91 14.55 -79.33
CA ILE A 89 46.91 15.01 -77.90
C ILE A 89 46.03 14.11 -77.04
N ILE A 90 46.41 14.09 -75.73
CA ILE A 90 45.60 13.52 -74.70
C ILE A 90 45.20 14.64 -73.77
N VAL A 91 43.91 14.79 -73.46
CA VAL A 91 43.39 15.67 -72.43
C VAL A 91 42.83 14.83 -71.32
N LYS A 92 43.22 15.17 -70.08
CA LYS A 92 42.87 14.40 -68.89
C LYS A 92 41.85 15.16 -68.06
N ALA A 93 40.78 14.49 -67.61
CA ALA A 93 39.78 15.03 -66.74
C ALA A 93 40.38 15.30 -65.33
N LEU A 94 40.04 16.44 -64.76
CA LEU A 94 40.36 16.80 -63.39
C LEU A 94 39.05 16.70 -62.56
N TRP A 95 39.19 16.12 -61.34
CA TRP A 95 38.07 15.83 -60.50
C TRP A 95 38.24 16.45 -59.11
N THR A 96 37.17 17.02 -58.54
CA THR A 96 37.06 17.37 -57.14
C THR A 96 36.23 16.30 -56.42
N ILE A 97 36.75 15.69 -55.37
CA ILE A 97 36.03 14.73 -54.57
C ILE A 97 34.86 15.45 -53.82
N ASN A 98 33.70 14.88 -53.84
CA ASN A 98 32.55 15.42 -53.13
C ASN A 98 32.51 14.94 -51.70
N GLN A 99 31.99 15.78 -50.80
CA GLN A 99 31.68 15.42 -49.43
C GLN A 99 30.17 15.11 -49.34
N TYR A 100 29.93 14.08 -48.52
CA TYR A 100 28.55 13.66 -48.19
C TYR A 100 28.39 13.53 -46.71
N THR A 101 27.12 13.52 -46.24
CA THR A 101 26.77 13.51 -44.83
C THR A 101 25.91 12.32 -44.49
N ILE A 102 26.28 11.58 -43.45
CA ILE A 102 25.42 10.61 -42.74
C ILE A 102 24.83 11.33 -41.53
N THR A 103 23.52 11.47 -41.49
CA THR A 103 22.78 12.03 -40.35
C THR A 103 22.15 10.92 -39.56
N PHE A 104 22.28 10.99 -38.22
CA PHE A 104 21.68 10.03 -37.30
C PHE A 104 20.45 10.66 -36.66
N ASP A 105 19.28 10.17 -37.01
CA ASP A 105 18.02 10.51 -36.33
C ASP A 105 17.85 9.56 -35.15
N THR A 106 18.01 10.06 -33.93
CA THR A 106 17.94 9.25 -32.70
C THR A 106 16.53 9.03 -32.20
N ASP A 107 15.48 9.58 -32.87
CA ASP A 107 14.07 9.44 -32.49
C ASP A 107 13.85 9.75 -30.99
N GLY A 108 14.41 10.89 -30.53
CA GLY A 108 14.32 11.36 -29.14
C GLY A 108 15.28 10.70 -28.15
N GLY A 109 16.28 9.95 -28.63
CA GLY A 109 17.42 9.53 -27.84
C GLY A 109 18.49 10.62 -27.71
N SER A 110 19.63 10.28 -27.09
CA SER A 110 20.78 11.17 -27.00
C SER A 110 21.32 11.50 -28.39
N ASP A 111 21.77 12.72 -28.61
CA ASP A 111 22.30 13.18 -29.88
C ASP A 111 23.51 12.34 -30.34
N VAL A 112 23.52 12.00 -31.62
CA VAL A 112 24.64 11.39 -32.31
C VAL A 112 25.09 12.36 -33.41
N PRO A 113 26.34 12.87 -33.41
CA PRO A 113 26.81 13.83 -34.39
C PRO A 113 26.78 13.23 -35.81
N ALA A 114 26.37 14.04 -36.79
CA ALA A 114 26.46 13.70 -38.19
C ALA A 114 27.93 13.54 -38.66
N ILE A 115 28.18 12.61 -39.55
CA ILE A 115 29.50 12.36 -40.15
C ILE A 115 29.51 12.99 -41.56
N THR A 116 30.38 14.00 -41.79
CA THR A 116 30.59 14.60 -43.10
C THR A 116 32.03 14.38 -43.52
N GLN A 117 32.26 13.71 -44.66
CA GLN A 117 33.59 13.40 -45.15
C GLN A 117 33.58 13.11 -46.66
N ASP A 118 34.76 12.95 -47.28
CA ASP A 118 34.90 12.71 -48.70
C ASP A 118 34.33 11.34 -49.09
N TYR A 119 33.75 11.29 -50.29
CA TYR A 119 33.25 10.06 -50.91
C TYR A 119 34.27 8.91 -50.81
N GLY A 120 33.81 7.73 -50.43
CA GLY A 120 34.63 6.51 -50.43
C GLY A 120 35.61 6.39 -49.27
N THR A 121 35.70 7.39 -48.34
CA THR A 121 36.52 7.27 -47.15
C THR A 121 35.84 6.37 -46.09
N ASP A 122 36.64 5.70 -45.24
CA ASP A 122 36.12 4.80 -44.22
C ASP A 122 35.27 5.56 -43.19
N VAL A 123 34.11 4.99 -42.84
CA VAL A 123 33.17 5.52 -41.85
C VAL A 123 33.35 4.80 -40.51
N ALA A 124 33.71 5.54 -39.46
CA ALA A 124 33.75 5.02 -38.08
C ALA A 124 32.33 5.08 -37.50
N ALA A 125 31.75 3.93 -37.11
CA ALA A 125 30.46 3.89 -36.46
C ALA A 125 30.49 4.66 -35.12
N PRO A 126 29.48 5.53 -34.84
CA PRO A 126 29.39 6.21 -33.57
C PRO A 126 28.99 5.24 -32.43
N ALA A 127 29.08 5.72 -31.19
CA ALA A 127 28.54 5.01 -30.04
C ALA A 127 27.00 4.95 -30.14
N ASP A 128 26.40 3.91 -29.57
CA ASP A 128 24.95 3.74 -29.53
C ASP A 128 24.30 4.87 -28.69
N PRO A 129 23.19 5.44 -29.18
CA PRO A 129 22.44 6.42 -28.41
C PRO A 129 21.72 5.79 -27.21
N THR A 130 21.38 6.65 -26.22
CA THR A 130 20.58 6.25 -25.06
C THR A 130 19.25 6.97 -25.06
N LYS A 131 18.18 6.30 -24.54
CA LYS A 131 16.84 6.90 -24.40
C LYS A 131 16.23 6.37 -23.12
N THR A 132 15.83 7.30 -22.21
CA THR A 132 15.23 6.95 -20.92
C THR A 132 14.00 6.06 -21.11
N GLY A 133 13.97 4.93 -20.43
CA GLY A 133 12.85 3.97 -20.51
C GLY A 133 12.90 3.05 -21.73
N TYR A 134 13.94 3.13 -22.57
CA TYR A 134 14.08 2.30 -23.77
C TYR A 134 15.45 1.65 -23.85
N THR A 135 15.52 0.56 -24.55
CA THR A 135 16.78 -0.12 -24.93
C THR A 135 17.00 0.07 -26.42
N PHE A 136 18.20 0.51 -26.83
CA PHE A 136 18.56 0.63 -28.24
C PHE A 136 18.47 -0.71 -28.93
N ALA A 137 17.71 -0.77 -30.02
CA ALA A 137 17.46 -1.99 -30.81
C ALA A 137 18.22 -1.99 -32.14
N GLY A 138 19.14 -1.02 -32.32
CA GLY A 138 19.90 -0.84 -33.55
C GLY A 138 19.33 0.28 -34.44
N TRP A 139 19.95 0.45 -35.58
CA TRP A 139 19.55 1.40 -36.60
C TRP A 139 18.55 0.77 -37.59
N ASP A 140 17.75 1.58 -38.29
CA ASP A 140 16.82 1.12 -39.34
C ASP A 140 17.56 0.57 -40.57
N LYS A 141 18.79 1.10 -40.82
CA LYS A 141 19.70 0.70 -41.89
C LYS A 141 21.09 0.49 -41.32
N ALA A 142 21.88 -0.38 -41.96
CA ALA A 142 23.28 -0.52 -41.61
C ALA A 142 24.05 0.78 -41.89
N ILE A 143 24.93 1.16 -40.98
CA ILE A 143 25.88 2.25 -41.22
C ILE A 143 26.81 1.83 -42.35
N PRO A 144 26.95 2.60 -43.45
CA PRO A 144 27.87 2.25 -44.53
C PRO A 144 29.31 2.17 -44.02
N ALA A 145 30.05 1.19 -44.49
CA ALA A 145 31.48 1.04 -44.12
C ALA A 145 32.34 2.17 -44.76
N THR A 146 31.91 2.72 -45.90
CA THR A 146 32.55 3.85 -46.58
C THR A 146 31.52 4.90 -46.95
N MET A 147 31.92 6.19 -47.03
CA MET A 147 31.04 7.29 -47.36
C MET A 147 30.35 7.08 -48.72
N PRO A 148 29.03 7.00 -48.82
CA PRO A 148 28.30 6.81 -50.07
C PRO A 148 28.32 8.09 -50.91
N ALA A 149 27.91 7.97 -52.19
CA ALA A 149 27.82 9.13 -53.12
C ALA A 149 26.51 9.90 -52.97
N GLU A 150 25.89 9.89 -51.78
CA GLU A 150 24.65 10.61 -51.46
C GLU A 150 24.58 10.87 -49.94
N ASN A 151 23.81 11.88 -49.52
CA ASN A 151 23.49 12.08 -48.13
C ASN A 151 22.51 11.01 -47.65
N VAL A 152 22.78 10.44 -46.48
CA VAL A 152 21.99 9.33 -45.87
C VAL A 152 21.50 9.75 -44.50
N THR A 153 20.21 9.49 -44.19
CA THR A 153 19.67 9.54 -42.85
C THR A 153 19.45 8.11 -42.34
N ILE A 154 19.91 7.83 -41.11
CA ILE A 154 19.80 6.56 -40.43
C ILE A 154 19.06 6.81 -39.14
N THR A 155 17.94 6.08 -38.88
CA THR A 155 17.03 6.28 -37.75
C THR A 155 17.21 5.17 -36.71
N ALA A 156 17.26 5.58 -35.43
CA ALA A 156 17.34 4.64 -34.31
C ALA A 156 16.04 3.87 -34.12
N LYS A 157 16.15 2.61 -33.73
CA LYS A 157 15.05 1.76 -33.29
C LYS A 157 15.16 1.51 -31.80
N TRP A 158 14.01 1.50 -31.12
CA TRP A 158 13.92 1.36 -29.67
C TRP A 158 12.97 0.25 -29.26
N ASN A 159 13.37 -0.53 -28.25
CA ASN A 159 12.47 -1.39 -27.50
C ASN A 159 12.08 -0.66 -26.22
N VAL A 160 10.78 -0.53 -25.92
CA VAL A 160 10.32 -0.02 -24.64
C VAL A 160 10.65 -1.00 -23.53
N ASN A 161 11.17 -0.51 -22.41
CA ASN A 161 11.49 -1.33 -21.25
C ASN A 161 10.29 -1.50 -20.34
N GLN A 162 10.19 -2.64 -19.67
CA GLN A 162 9.22 -2.91 -18.63
C GLN A 162 9.82 -2.65 -17.26
N TYR A 163 9.01 -2.05 -16.40
CA TYR A 163 9.35 -1.79 -15.00
C TYR A 163 8.24 -2.29 -14.08
N THR A 164 8.56 -2.42 -12.81
CA THR A 164 7.64 -2.99 -11.81
C THR A 164 7.46 -2.04 -10.63
N ILE A 165 6.20 -1.80 -10.25
CA ILE A 165 5.84 -1.20 -8.97
C ILE A 165 5.46 -2.32 -8.01
N THR A 166 6.23 -2.49 -6.94
CA THR A 166 5.99 -3.47 -5.89
C THR A 166 5.32 -2.79 -4.69
N PHE A 167 4.33 -3.45 -4.09
CA PHE A 167 3.58 -2.97 -2.93
C PHE A 167 4.01 -3.74 -1.68
N ASP A 168 4.79 -3.10 -0.81
CA ASP A 168 5.08 -3.62 0.54
C ASP A 168 3.94 -3.20 1.47
N THR A 169 3.05 -4.14 1.77
CA THR A 169 1.88 -3.88 2.63
C THR A 169 2.19 -3.89 4.12
N ASP A 170 3.45 -4.13 4.52
CA ASP A 170 3.92 -4.12 5.92
C ASP A 170 3.02 -4.96 6.85
N GLY A 171 2.66 -6.16 6.41
CA GLY A 171 1.81 -7.09 7.15
C GLY A 171 0.30 -6.92 6.94
N GLY A 172 -0.12 -6.08 6.01
CA GLY A 172 -1.48 -6.08 5.48
C GLY A 172 -1.72 -7.20 4.46
N ASN A 173 -2.92 -7.27 3.89
CA ASN A 173 -3.20 -8.19 2.79
C ASN A 173 -2.30 -7.88 1.59
N SER A 174 -1.83 -8.92 0.89
CA SER A 174 -0.94 -8.77 -0.26
C SER A 174 -1.62 -8.07 -1.43
N ILE A 175 -0.84 -7.23 -2.13
CA ILE A 175 -1.21 -6.59 -3.39
C ILE A 175 -0.23 -7.09 -4.45
N ALA A 176 -0.75 -7.50 -5.61
CA ALA A 176 0.08 -7.93 -6.72
C ALA A 176 0.90 -6.77 -7.29
N PRO A 177 2.17 -6.97 -7.64
CA PRO A 177 2.96 -5.95 -8.31
C PRO A 177 2.38 -5.59 -9.68
N ILE A 178 2.58 -4.36 -10.13
CA ILE A 178 2.21 -3.89 -11.45
C ILE A 178 3.48 -3.88 -12.31
N THR A 179 3.51 -4.68 -13.38
CA THR A 179 4.61 -4.70 -14.37
C THR A 179 4.06 -4.33 -15.72
N GLN A 180 4.61 -3.29 -16.32
CA GLN A 180 4.16 -2.80 -17.63
C GLN A 180 5.23 -1.93 -18.30
N ASP A 181 5.01 -1.54 -19.56
CA ASP A 181 5.92 -0.73 -20.35
C ASP A 181 6.09 0.67 -19.77
N PHE A 182 7.29 1.21 -19.86
CA PHE A 182 7.60 2.60 -19.48
C PHE A 182 6.59 3.59 -20.11
N GLY A 183 6.15 4.56 -19.31
CA GLY A 183 5.28 5.63 -19.73
C GLY A 183 3.80 5.26 -19.91
N THR A 184 3.41 3.99 -19.73
CA THR A 184 2.00 3.58 -19.76
C THR A 184 1.27 3.97 -18.47
N ASP A 185 -0.04 4.24 -18.56
CA ASP A 185 -0.86 4.64 -17.42
C ASP A 185 -0.91 3.56 -16.33
N VAL A 186 -0.71 3.96 -15.09
CA VAL A 186 -0.78 3.10 -13.91
C VAL A 186 -2.13 3.27 -13.22
N VAL A 187 -2.85 2.18 -13.03
CA VAL A 187 -4.06 2.15 -12.22
C VAL A 187 -3.67 1.72 -10.81
N ALA A 188 -3.81 2.63 -9.84
CA ALA A 188 -3.53 2.34 -8.44
C ALA A 188 -4.45 1.22 -7.92
N PRO A 189 -3.95 0.26 -7.14
CA PRO A 189 -4.76 -0.78 -6.53
C PRO A 189 -5.66 -0.22 -5.42
N ALA A 190 -6.64 -1.01 -4.97
CA ALA A 190 -7.39 -0.69 -3.77
C ALA A 190 -6.46 -0.67 -2.54
N ASP A 191 -6.84 0.15 -1.55
CA ASP A 191 -6.11 0.26 -0.29
C ASP A 191 -6.00 -1.10 0.41
N PRO A 192 -4.85 -1.43 0.98
CA PRO A 192 -4.68 -2.65 1.75
C PRO A 192 -5.42 -2.58 3.10
N THR A 193 -5.69 -3.76 3.67
CA THR A 193 -6.30 -3.91 5.00
C THR A 193 -5.34 -4.62 5.95
N LYS A 194 -5.34 -4.22 7.22
CA LYS A 194 -4.54 -4.84 8.30
C LYS A 194 -5.37 -4.84 9.57
N THR A 195 -5.55 -6.02 10.16
CA THR A 195 -6.35 -6.18 11.39
C THR A 195 -5.82 -5.29 12.51
N GLY A 196 -6.69 -4.49 13.09
CA GLY A 196 -6.35 -3.58 14.18
C GLY A 196 -5.67 -2.28 13.75
N TYR A 197 -5.57 -2.00 12.47
CA TYR A 197 -4.95 -0.80 11.93
C TYR A 197 -5.85 -0.16 10.86
N THR A 198 -5.68 1.14 10.70
CA THR A 198 -6.27 1.92 9.60
C THR A 198 -5.14 2.28 8.63
N PHE A 199 -5.38 2.07 7.34
CA PHE A 199 -4.45 2.49 6.30
C PHE A 199 -4.28 4.01 6.33
N ALA A 200 -3.04 4.48 6.40
CA ALA A 200 -2.70 5.90 6.49
C ALA A 200 -2.10 6.46 5.19
N GLY A 201 -2.03 5.63 4.14
CA GLY A 201 -1.45 5.96 2.85
C GLY A 201 -0.18 5.17 2.56
N TRP A 202 0.42 5.46 1.44
CA TRP A 202 1.73 4.94 1.05
C TRP A 202 2.85 5.90 1.47
N ASP A 203 4.07 5.41 1.66
CA ASP A 203 5.26 6.21 2.02
C ASP A 203 5.66 7.22 0.92
N ARG A 204 5.22 6.96 -0.31
CA ARG A 204 5.33 7.82 -1.49
C ARG A 204 4.11 7.68 -2.38
N GLU A 205 3.88 8.67 -3.21
CA GLU A 205 2.80 8.63 -4.20
C GLU A 205 3.04 7.50 -5.23
N ILE A 206 1.96 6.79 -5.59
CA ILE A 206 1.98 5.86 -6.71
C ILE A 206 1.98 6.71 -7.98
N PRO A 207 3.00 6.58 -8.86
CA PRO A 207 3.05 7.39 -10.07
C PRO A 207 1.85 7.08 -10.99
N SER A 208 1.34 8.11 -11.67
CA SER A 208 0.22 7.96 -12.63
C SER A 208 0.64 7.25 -13.92
N THR A 209 1.96 7.24 -14.23
CA THR A 209 2.53 6.52 -15.37
C THR A 209 3.75 5.72 -14.93
N MET A 210 4.03 4.59 -15.60
CA MET A 210 5.15 3.70 -15.27
C MET A 210 6.49 4.45 -15.39
N PRO A 211 7.26 4.59 -14.29
CA PRO A 211 8.55 5.28 -14.30
C PRO A 211 9.63 4.47 -15.02
N ALA A 212 10.77 5.11 -15.34
CA ALA A 212 11.91 4.46 -15.98
C ALA A 212 12.79 3.67 -14.99
N GLU A 213 12.24 3.25 -13.88
CA GLU A 213 12.89 2.40 -12.88
C GLU A 213 11.83 1.58 -12.13
N SER A 214 12.21 0.41 -11.64
CA SER A 214 11.34 -0.35 -10.73
C SER A 214 11.38 0.26 -9.33
N ILE A 215 10.20 0.44 -8.73
CA ILE A 215 10.06 1.06 -7.41
C ILE A 215 9.29 0.15 -6.45
N THR A 216 9.48 0.38 -5.17
CA THR A 216 8.65 -0.20 -4.10
C THR A 216 7.96 0.94 -3.36
N VAL A 217 6.65 0.81 -3.14
CA VAL A 217 5.86 1.68 -2.28
C VAL A 217 5.45 0.91 -1.03
N LYS A 218 5.59 1.54 0.14
CA LYS A 218 5.34 0.90 1.42
C LYS A 218 4.12 1.48 2.11
N ALA A 219 3.23 0.61 2.60
CA ALA A 219 2.05 1.00 3.34
C ALA A 219 2.42 1.61 4.70
N GLN A 220 1.72 2.67 5.07
CA GLN A 220 1.76 3.29 6.38
C GLN A 220 0.48 2.98 7.13
N TRP A 221 0.60 2.67 8.42
CA TRP A 221 -0.51 2.24 9.26
C TRP A 221 -0.64 3.09 10.50
N LYS A 222 -1.88 3.42 10.84
CA LYS A 222 -2.24 3.98 12.14
C LYS A 222 -2.86 2.86 12.98
N ILE A 223 -2.33 2.59 14.17
CA ILE A 223 -2.92 1.63 15.10
C ILE A 223 -4.27 2.14 15.59
N ASN A 224 -5.27 1.25 15.67
CA ASN A 224 -6.60 1.58 16.16
C ASN A 224 -6.70 1.31 17.66
N GLN A 225 -7.51 2.12 18.33
CA GLN A 225 -7.90 1.90 19.72
C GLN A 225 -9.25 1.20 19.77
N TYR A 226 -9.38 0.31 20.75
CA TYR A 226 -10.61 -0.41 21.04
C TYR A 226 -10.93 -0.34 22.52
N THR A 227 -12.17 -0.64 22.89
CA THR A 227 -12.67 -0.53 24.26
C THR A 227 -13.22 -1.87 24.74
N ILE A 228 -12.82 -2.27 25.95
CA ILE A 228 -13.47 -3.32 26.73
C ILE A 228 -14.35 -2.64 27.77
N THR A 229 -15.66 -2.86 27.71
CA THR A 229 -16.65 -2.37 28.67
C THR A 229 -17.06 -3.51 29.59
N PHE A 230 -17.11 -3.24 30.92
CA PHE A 230 -17.55 -4.19 31.93
C PHE A 230 -18.98 -3.87 32.37
N ASP A 231 -19.94 -4.70 32.00
CA ASP A 231 -21.31 -4.64 32.50
C ASP A 231 -21.37 -5.40 33.82
N THR A 232 -21.38 -4.66 34.94
CA THR A 232 -21.38 -5.24 36.27
C THR A 232 -22.77 -5.70 36.74
N ASP A 233 -23.83 -5.53 35.92
CA ASP A 233 -25.20 -5.95 36.22
C ASP A 233 -25.68 -5.48 37.63
N GLY A 234 -25.44 -4.22 37.93
CA GLY A 234 -25.81 -3.58 39.21
C GLY A 234 -24.79 -3.79 40.35
N GLY A 235 -23.64 -4.36 40.09
CA GLY A 235 -22.48 -4.34 41.01
C GLY A 235 -21.74 -3.02 40.95
N THR A 236 -20.60 -2.94 41.69
CA THR A 236 -19.71 -1.77 41.67
C THR A 236 -19.24 -1.52 40.26
N ALA A 237 -19.33 -0.25 39.80
CA ALA A 237 -18.92 0.14 38.46
C ALA A 237 -17.42 -0.10 38.24
N ILE A 238 -17.07 -0.53 37.02
CA ILE A 238 -15.70 -0.67 36.55
C ILE A 238 -15.56 0.20 35.32
N ASP A 239 -14.52 1.04 35.30
CA ASP A 239 -14.23 1.89 34.15
C ASP A 239 -13.85 1.05 32.92
N PRO A 240 -14.31 1.43 31.72
CA PRO A 240 -13.91 0.76 30.50
C PRO A 240 -12.41 0.93 30.24
N ILE A 241 -11.78 -0.09 29.64
CA ILE A 241 -10.39 -0.08 29.24
C ILE A 241 -10.32 0.26 27.75
N THR A 242 -9.78 1.45 27.40
CA THR A 242 -9.54 1.87 26.02
C THR A 242 -8.04 1.98 25.77
N GLN A 243 -7.52 1.24 24.81
CA GLN A 243 -6.10 1.22 24.48
C GLN A 243 -5.85 0.70 23.04
N ASP A 244 -4.62 0.81 22.57
CA ASP A 244 -4.21 0.38 21.25
C ASP A 244 -4.38 -1.12 21.06
N TYR A 245 -4.76 -1.52 19.86
CA TYR A 245 -4.85 -2.92 19.46
C TYR A 245 -3.61 -3.72 19.86
N ASN A 246 -3.84 -4.95 20.35
CA ASN A 246 -2.80 -5.93 20.75
C ASN A 246 -1.88 -5.50 21.89
N THR A 247 -2.17 -4.39 22.60
CA THR A 247 -1.48 -4.05 23.85
C THR A 247 -2.00 -4.91 25.00
N ALA A 248 -1.15 -5.18 26.02
CA ALA A 248 -1.52 -6.01 27.15
C ALA A 248 -2.67 -5.40 27.95
N VAL A 249 -3.70 -6.20 28.27
CA VAL A 249 -4.83 -5.82 29.09
C VAL A 249 -4.59 -6.25 30.54
N VAL A 250 -4.71 -5.29 31.47
CA VAL A 250 -4.70 -5.59 32.91
C VAL A 250 -6.14 -5.75 33.36
N ALA A 251 -6.50 -6.97 33.82
CA ALA A 251 -7.84 -7.25 34.33
C ALA A 251 -8.15 -6.38 35.55
N PRO A 252 -9.36 -5.79 35.65
CA PRO A 252 -9.77 -5.06 36.83
C PRO A 252 -9.99 -5.98 38.03
N ALA A 253 -10.10 -5.42 39.23
CA ALA A 253 -10.57 -6.13 40.40
C ALA A 253 -12.01 -6.62 40.21
N ASP A 254 -12.36 -7.74 40.89
CA ASP A 254 -13.71 -8.26 40.85
C ASP A 254 -14.71 -7.25 41.42
N PRO A 255 -15.88 -7.06 40.79
CA PRO A 255 -16.92 -6.17 41.29
C PRO A 255 -17.61 -6.79 42.53
N THR A 256 -18.24 -5.95 43.35
CA THR A 256 -19.07 -6.36 44.48
C THR A 256 -20.52 -5.98 44.24
N LYS A 257 -21.45 -6.81 44.76
CA LYS A 257 -22.89 -6.57 44.69
C LYS A 257 -23.53 -7.04 45.97
N GLU A 258 -24.26 -6.16 46.64
CA GLU A 258 -24.91 -6.49 47.91
C GLU A 258 -25.83 -7.69 47.77
N GLY A 259 -25.71 -8.65 48.67
CA GLY A 259 -26.52 -9.88 48.68
C GLY A 259 -26.11 -10.92 47.63
N TYR A 260 -25.04 -10.69 46.87
CA TYR A 260 -24.57 -11.62 45.85
C TYR A 260 -23.07 -11.88 46.00
N THR A 261 -22.67 -13.03 45.52
CA THR A 261 -21.25 -13.43 45.37
C THR A 261 -20.90 -13.37 43.88
N PHE A 262 -19.79 -12.72 43.53
CA PHE A 262 -19.29 -12.70 42.16
C PHE A 262 -18.94 -14.10 41.69
N ALA A 263 -19.52 -14.56 40.60
CA ALA A 263 -19.35 -15.89 40.02
C ALA A 263 -18.48 -15.91 38.75
N GLY A 264 -17.75 -14.79 38.50
CA GLY A 264 -16.91 -14.60 37.30
C GLY A 264 -17.63 -13.82 36.21
N TRP A 265 -16.96 -13.71 35.09
CA TRP A 265 -17.43 -13.03 33.90
C TRP A 265 -18.12 -14.02 32.93
N ASP A 266 -18.97 -13.53 32.03
CA ASP A 266 -19.62 -14.35 30.99
C ASP A 266 -18.65 -14.78 29.90
N ALA A 267 -17.56 -13.99 29.71
CA ALA A 267 -16.46 -14.27 28.79
C ALA A 267 -15.11 -14.04 29.49
N THR A 268 -14.07 -14.68 28.98
CA THR A 268 -12.71 -14.46 29.47
C THR A 268 -12.24 -13.06 29.07
N ILE A 269 -11.69 -12.29 30.01
CA ILE A 269 -11.01 -11.03 29.71
C ILE A 269 -9.80 -11.36 28.84
N PRO A 270 -9.71 -10.78 27.60
CA PRO A 270 -8.59 -11.08 26.72
C PRO A 270 -7.27 -10.55 27.31
N ALA A 271 -6.18 -11.30 27.10
CA ALA A 271 -4.85 -10.91 27.58
C ALA A 271 -4.29 -9.69 26.83
N THR A 272 -4.76 -9.46 25.59
CA THR A 272 -4.40 -8.30 24.78
C THR A 272 -5.66 -7.68 24.16
N MET A 273 -5.61 -6.36 23.86
CA MET A 273 -6.74 -5.64 23.30
C MET A 273 -7.15 -6.23 21.94
N PRO A 274 -8.40 -6.71 21.80
CA PRO A 274 -8.90 -7.29 20.56
C PRO A 274 -9.14 -6.20 19.49
N ALA A 275 -9.22 -6.62 18.21
CA ALA A 275 -9.52 -5.70 17.09
C ALA A 275 -11.01 -5.34 16.96
N LYS A 276 -11.70 -5.23 18.09
CA LYS A 276 -13.13 -4.82 18.16
C LYS A 276 -13.48 -4.40 19.58
N ASP A 277 -14.44 -3.50 19.72
CA ASP A 277 -15.05 -3.21 21.00
C ASP A 277 -15.74 -4.45 21.57
N THR A 278 -15.60 -4.67 22.87
CA THR A 278 -16.09 -5.88 23.56
C THR A 278 -16.81 -5.49 24.83
N VAL A 279 -17.93 -6.11 25.11
CA VAL A 279 -18.64 -6.00 26.39
C VAL A 279 -18.51 -7.32 27.12
N ILE A 280 -18.11 -7.29 28.39
CA ILE A 280 -17.96 -8.46 29.28
C ILE A 280 -18.89 -8.27 30.46
N LYS A 281 -19.75 -9.26 30.72
CA LYS A 281 -20.82 -9.17 31.71
C LYS A 281 -20.51 -9.99 32.96
N ALA A 282 -20.75 -9.40 34.15
CA ALA A 282 -20.63 -10.09 35.40
C ALA A 282 -21.71 -11.15 35.62
N LYS A 283 -21.34 -12.29 36.20
CA LYS A 283 -22.25 -13.32 36.69
C LYS A 283 -22.31 -13.27 38.20
N TRP A 284 -23.49 -13.43 38.74
CA TRP A 284 -23.74 -13.37 40.18
C TRP A 284 -24.44 -14.62 40.68
N THR A 285 -24.04 -15.05 41.86
CA THR A 285 -24.78 -16.05 42.64
C THR A 285 -25.44 -15.32 43.79
N VAL A 286 -26.76 -15.42 43.95
CA VAL A 286 -27.49 -14.85 45.05
C VAL A 286 -27.10 -15.58 46.35
N ASN A 287 -26.79 -14.85 47.40
CA ASN A 287 -26.42 -15.40 48.70
C ASN A 287 -27.68 -15.77 49.50
N LYS A 288 -27.55 -16.77 50.38
CA LYS A 288 -28.57 -17.13 51.40
C LYS A 288 -28.17 -16.57 52.73
N TYR A 289 -29.16 -16.04 53.44
CA TYR A 289 -29.02 -15.53 54.79
C TYR A 289 -30.06 -16.15 55.72
N THR A 290 -29.85 -16.06 57.05
CA THR A 290 -30.68 -16.69 58.09
C THR A 290 -31.15 -15.67 59.09
N ILE A 291 -32.46 -15.63 59.36
CA ILE A 291 -33.08 -14.97 60.50
C ILE A 291 -33.29 -15.99 61.58
N THR A 292 -32.66 -15.85 62.76
CA THR A 292 -32.79 -16.68 63.94
C THR A 292 -33.69 -15.97 64.94
N PHE A 293 -34.65 -16.69 65.56
CA PHE A 293 -35.55 -16.19 66.55
C PHE A 293 -35.11 -16.65 67.97
N ASP A 294 -34.61 -15.72 68.81
CA ASP A 294 -34.35 -15.93 70.20
C ASP A 294 -35.67 -15.76 71.01
N VAL A 295 -36.30 -16.83 71.38
CA VAL A 295 -37.58 -16.81 72.05
C VAL A 295 -37.52 -16.67 73.56
N ASP A 296 -36.29 -16.51 74.14
CA ASP A 296 -36.07 -16.26 75.62
C ASP A 296 -36.89 -17.14 76.48
N GLY A 297 -36.85 -18.48 76.22
CA GLY A 297 -37.60 -19.47 77.00
C GLY A 297 -39.02 -19.73 76.58
N GLY A 298 -39.51 -19.09 75.51
CA GLY A 298 -40.78 -19.39 74.89
C GLY A 298 -40.75 -20.59 73.96
N SER A 299 -41.87 -20.89 73.31
CA SER A 299 -41.97 -21.97 72.34
C SER A 299 -41.03 -21.75 71.17
N TYR A 300 -40.43 -22.80 70.62
CA TYR A 300 -39.46 -22.76 69.52
C TYR A 300 -40.09 -22.18 68.28
N VAL A 301 -39.37 -21.21 67.63
CA VAL A 301 -39.63 -20.67 66.31
C VAL A 301 -38.47 -21.06 65.41
N ALA A 302 -38.76 -21.72 64.27
CA ALA A 302 -37.78 -22.17 63.34
C ALA A 302 -37.10 -20.97 62.62
N PRO A 303 -35.76 -20.98 62.44
CA PRO A 303 -35.09 -19.95 61.69
C PRO A 303 -35.55 -19.94 60.24
N ILE A 304 -35.53 -18.77 59.56
CA ILE A 304 -35.88 -18.60 58.15
C ILE A 304 -34.56 -18.43 57.37
N THR A 305 -34.24 -19.41 56.51
CA THR A 305 -33.05 -19.33 55.61
C THR A 305 -33.52 -19.31 54.17
N GLN A 306 -33.19 -18.22 53.46
CA GLN A 306 -33.60 -18.06 52.05
C GLN A 306 -32.68 -17.07 51.31
N ASN A 307 -32.89 -16.95 50.01
CA ASN A 307 -32.08 -16.05 49.15
C ASN A 307 -32.29 -14.57 49.54
N TYR A 308 -31.26 -13.78 49.46
CA TYR A 308 -31.34 -12.33 49.58
C TYR A 308 -32.48 -11.73 48.72
N GLY A 309 -33.22 -10.79 49.30
CA GLY A 309 -34.32 -10.09 48.65
C GLY A 309 -35.61 -10.88 48.43
N THR A 310 -35.65 -12.18 48.84
CA THR A 310 -36.92 -12.95 48.79
C THR A 310 -37.89 -12.53 49.88
N GLU A 311 -39.16 -12.55 49.62
CA GLU A 311 -40.24 -12.20 50.58
C GLU A 311 -40.23 -13.13 51.78
N ILE A 312 -40.36 -12.57 52.99
CA ILE A 312 -40.40 -13.26 54.24
C ILE A 312 -41.87 -13.39 54.70
N VAL A 313 -42.25 -14.62 55.01
CA VAL A 313 -43.50 -14.90 55.71
C VAL A 313 -43.19 -14.95 57.19
N ALA A 314 -43.71 -14.00 57.97
CA ALA A 314 -43.49 -13.96 59.42
C ALA A 314 -44.03 -15.24 60.10
N PRO A 315 -43.25 -15.84 61.04
CA PRO A 315 -43.73 -17.00 61.77
C PRO A 315 -44.88 -16.65 62.74
N ALA A 316 -45.58 -17.64 63.21
CA ALA A 316 -46.55 -17.47 64.30
C ALA A 316 -45.88 -16.97 65.57
N ASP A 317 -46.61 -16.20 66.40
CA ASP A 317 -46.13 -15.67 67.65
C ASP A 317 -45.79 -16.83 68.61
N PRO A 318 -44.66 -16.79 69.32
CA PRO A 318 -44.30 -17.80 70.30
C PRO A 318 -45.15 -17.66 71.53
N THR A 319 -45.25 -18.74 72.33
CA THR A 319 -45.98 -18.79 73.60
C THR A 319 -45.01 -19.01 74.74
N LYS A 320 -45.28 -18.42 75.91
CA LYS A 320 -44.48 -18.67 77.17
C LYS A 320 -45.45 -18.70 78.32
N THR A 321 -45.39 -19.78 79.04
CA THR A 321 -46.29 -19.96 80.23
C THR A 321 -46.11 -18.80 81.23
N GLY A 322 -47.18 -18.14 81.63
CA GLY A 322 -47.16 -17.02 82.57
C GLY A 322 -46.79 -15.66 81.94
N TYR A 323 -46.57 -15.61 80.66
CA TYR A 323 -46.22 -14.38 79.95
C TYR A 323 -47.10 -14.15 78.68
N THR A 324 -47.32 -12.90 78.32
CA THR A 324 -47.92 -12.50 77.08
C THR A 324 -46.86 -12.03 76.12
N PHE A 325 -46.84 -12.52 74.87
CA PHE A 325 -45.94 -12.04 73.84
C PHE A 325 -46.19 -10.56 73.56
N ALA A 326 -45.17 -9.73 73.71
CA ALA A 326 -45.20 -8.29 73.54
C ALA A 326 -44.56 -7.81 72.23
N GLY A 327 -44.31 -8.76 71.27
CA GLY A 327 -43.68 -8.50 70.00
C GLY A 327 -42.19 -8.87 70.03
N TRP A 328 -41.55 -8.63 68.95
CA TRP A 328 -40.10 -8.80 68.75
C TRP A 328 -39.35 -7.49 69.10
N ASP A 329 -38.04 -7.60 69.42
CA ASP A 329 -37.17 -6.46 69.72
C ASP A 329 -36.86 -5.64 68.46
N THR A 330 -36.83 -6.32 67.30
CA THR A 330 -36.60 -5.77 66.00
C THR A 330 -37.73 -6.25 65.07
N GLU A 331 -38.25 -5.37 64.20
CA GLU A 331 -39.29 -5.75 63.22
C GLU A 331 -38.74 -6.81 62.28
N ILE A 332 -39.58 -7.83 61.98
CA ILE A 332 -39.21 -8.83 61.01
C ILE A 332 -39.25 -8.15 59.61
N PRO A 333 -38.09 -8.12 58.88
CA PRO A 333 -38.06 -7.45 57.58
C PRO A 333 -39.00 -8.12 56.58
N SER A 334 -39.62 -7.37 55.68
CA SER A 334 -40.50 -7.92 54.63
C SER A 334 -39.73 -8.75 53.58
N THR A 335 -38.43 -8.55 53.39
CA THR A 335 -37.57 -9.32 52.50
C THR A 335 -36.25 -9.69 53.21
N MET A 336 -35.63 -10.80 52.80
CA MET A 336 -34.37 -11.30 53.37
C MET A 336 -33.25 -10.27 53.21
N PRO A 337 -32.68 -9.77 54.32
CA PRO A 337 -31.60 -8.80 54.29
C PRO A 337 -30.27 -9.40 53.80
N ALA A 338 -29.27 -8.56 53.51
CA ALA A 338 -27.93 -8.96 53.07
C ALA A 338 -27.01 -9.37 54.25
N GLY A 339 -27.55 -10.05 55.23
CA GLY A 339 -26.80 -10.53 56.39
C GLY A 339 -27.66 -11.40 57.29
N ASP A 340 -27.03 -12.26 58.04
CA ASP A 340 -27.68 -13.02 59.10
C ASP A 340 -28.11 -12.07 60.23
N MET A 341 -29.28 -12.30 60.84
CA MET A 341 -29.75 -11.52 61.96
C MET A 341 -30.44 -12.39 63.00
N THR A 342 -30.44 -11.93 64.27
CA THR A 342 -31.15 -12.55 65.37
C THR A 342 -32.20 -11.54 65.87
N ILE A 343 -33.47 -11.99 65.97
CA ILE A 343 -34.62 -11.22 66.46
C ILE A 343 -35.05 -11.85 67.79
N LYS A 344 -35.17 -11.02 68.86
CA LYS A 344 -35.45 -11.49 70.20
C LYS A 344 -36.92 -11.16 70.62
N ALA A 345 -37.56 -12.16 71.22
CA ALA A 345 -38.91 -12.00 71.77
C ALA A 345 -38.92 -11.09 73.00
N LYS A 346 -39.93 -10.23 73.06
CA LYS A 346 -40.27 -9.44 74.27
C LYS A 346 -41.49 -10.04 74.95
N TRP A 347 -41.43 -10.12 76.27
CA TRP A 347 -42.46 -10.71 77.06
C TRP A 347 -42.94 -9.74 78.12
N THR A 348 -44.28 -9.71 78.36
CA THR A 348 -44.94 -9.06 79.50
C THR A 348 -45.35 -10.19 80.43
N VAL A 349 -44.92 -10.07 81.70
CA VAL A 349 -45.35 -11.05 82.73
C VAL A 349 -46.84 -10.87 82.98
N ASN A 350 -47.58 -12.02 83.07
CA ASN A 350 -49.02 -11.98 83.36
C ASN A 350 -49.26 -11.95 84.86
N GLN A 351 -50.28 -11.25 85.27
CA GLN A 351 -50.78 -11.22 86.66
C GLN A 351 -51.92 -12.24 86.83
N TYR A 352 -51.83 -12.95 87.95
CA TYR A 352 -52.84 -13.91 88.34
C TYR A 352 -53.40 -13.58 89.72
N THR A 353 -54.64 -13.90 89.97
CA THR A 353 -55.33 -13.66 91.24
C THR A 353 -55.71 -14.91 91.93
N ILE A 354 -55.31 -15.05 93.20
CA ILE A 354 -55.79 -16.07 94.14
C ILE A 354 -56.90 -15.49 94.95
N THR A 355 -58.11 -16.03 94.76
CA THR A 355 -59.29 -15.69 95.57
C THR A 355 -59.41 -16.69 96.69
N VAL A 356 -59.51 -16.24 97.97
CA VAL A 356 -59.60 -17.04 99.13
C VAL A 356 -61.06 -17.06 99.62
N ASP A 357 -61.68 -18.26 99.65
CA ASP A 357 -63.02 -18.47 100.22
C ASP A 357 -62.81 -18.74 101.74
N THR A 358 -63.31 -17.93 102.66
CA THR A 358 -63.22 -18.03 104.07
C THR A 358 -64.36 -18.80 104.70
N ASP A 359 -65.29 -19.38 103.91
CA ASP A 359 -66.44 -20.10 104.34
C ASP A 359 -67.25 -19.35 105.43
N GLY A 360 -67.50 -18.10 105.22
CA GLY A 360 -68.22 -17.21 106.16
C GLY A 360 -67.41 -16.64 107.33
N GLY A 361 -66.12 -16.79 107.30
CA GLY A 361 -65.16 -16.09 108.23
C GLY A 361 -64.87 -14.67 107.73
N THR A 362 -63.90 -14.00 108.42
CA THR A 362 -63.47 -12.67 107.98
C THR A 362 -62.94 -12.71 106.59
N ALA A 363 -63.44 -11.78 105.70
CA ALA A 363 -63.08 -11.72 104.31
C ALA A 363 -61.57 -11.40 104.15
N ILE A 364 -60.90 -12.14 103.25
CA ILE A 364 -59.53 -11.89 102.86
C ILE A 364 -59.58 -11.30 101.44
N ALA A 365 -58.84 -10.20 101.17
CA ALA A 365 -58.73 -9.58 99.83
C ALA A 365 -58.02 -10.53 98.85
N PRO A 366 -58.45 -10.62 97.60
CA PRO A 366 -57.76 -11.40 96.59
C PRO A 366 -56.26 -10.97 96.51
N ILE A 367 -55.35 -11.94 96.32
CA ILE A 367 -53.92 -11.72 96.11
C ILE A 367 -53.66 -11.71 94.64
N THR A 368 -53.32 -10.54 94.05
CA THR A 368 -52.98 -10.40 92.64
C THR A 368 -51.50 -10.12 92.54
N GLN A 369 -50.75 -10.98 91.84
CA GLN A 369 -49.30 -10.92 91.68
C GLN A 369 -48.85 -11.33 90.29
N ASP A 370 -47.63 -10.95 89.91
CA ASP A 370 -46.97 -11.42 88.67
C ASP A 370 -46.71 -12.94 88.78
N TYR A 371 -46.84 -13.62 87.61
CA TYR A 371 -46.52 -15.00 87.50
C TYR A 371 -45.09 -15.32 87.99
N GLY A 372 -44.97 -16.39 88.79
CA GLY A 372 -43.68 -16.86 89.30
C GLY A 372 -43.16 -16.07 90.52
N THR A 373 -43.92 -15.18 91.10
CA THR A 373 -43.60 -14.51 92.36
C THR A 373 -44.10 -15.33 93.51
N ASP A 374 -43.35 -15.34 94.63
CA ASP A 374 -43.68 -16.07 95.82
C ASP A 374 -45.02 -15.54 96.40
N VAL A 375 -45.91 -16.46 96.73
CA VAL A 375 -47.18 -16.15 97.41
C VAL A 375 -47.06 -16.24 98.90
N VAL A 376 -47.29 -15.11 99.59
CA VAL A 376 -47.38 -15.15 101.08
C VAL A 376 -48.77 -15.50 101.50
N ALA A 377 -48.89 -16.63 102.23
CA ALA A 377 -50.20 -17.03 102.74
C ALA A 377 -50.82 -15.99 103.68
N PRO A 378 -52.07 -15.60 103.49
CA PRO A 378 -52.71 -14.64 104.38
C PRO A 378 -52.89 -15.14 105.82
N ALA A 379 -53.06 -14.23 106.74
CA ALA A 379 -53.34 -14.61 108.12
C ALA A 379 -54.63 -15.44 108.21
N ALA A 380 -54.73 -16.40 109.20
CA ALA A 380 -55.88 -17.21 109.43
C ALA A 380 -57.15 -16.36 109.62
N PRO A 381 -58.26 -16.59 108.92
CA PRO A 381 -59.49 -15.86 109.10
C PRO A 381 -60.12 -16.26 110.46
N THR A 382 -60.94 -15.37 111.04
CA THR A 382 -61.71 -15.63 112.22
C THR A 382 -63.15 -15.84 111.84
N LYS A 383 -63.81 -16.86 112.52
CA LYS A 383 -65.24 -17.12 112.39
C LYS A 383 -65.82 -17.36 113.78
N ALA A 384 -66.89 -16.61 114.16
CA ALA A 384 -67.49 -16.76 115.54
C ALA A 384 -67.99 -18.18 115.77
N GLY A 385 -67.49 -18.76 116.95
CA GLY A 385 -67.79 -20.17 117.31
C GLY A 385 -66.95 -21.24 116.63
N TYR A 386 -65.93 -20.92 115.88
CA TYR A 386 -65.11 -21.92 115.17
C TYR A 386 -63.59 -21.57 115.33
N SER A 387 -62.82 -22.61 115.34
CA SER A 387 -61.35 -22.51 115.27
C SER A 387 -60.89 -22.74 113.84
N PHE A 388 -60.02 -21.95 113.35
CA PHE A 388 -59.47 -22.17 111.97
C PHE A 388 -58.60 -23.44 111.98
N ALA A 389 -58.95 -24.44 111.19
CA ALA A 389 -58.24 -25.71 111.07
C ALA A 389 -57.18 -25.78 109.99
N GLY A 390 -57.16 -24.78 109.05
CA GLY A 390 -56.25 -24.74 107.92
C GLY A 390 -57.00 -24.44 106.61
N TRP A 391 -56.21 -24.26 105.51
CA TRP A 391 -56.72 -24.09 104.14
C TRP A 391 -56.94 -25.52 103.57
N SER A 392 -57.94 -25.65 102.71
CA SER A 392 -58.22 -26.90 101.96
C SER A 392 -57.13 -27.30 100.97
N GLU A 393 -56.42 -26.30 100.42
CA GLU A 393 -55.28 -26.50 99.55
C GLU A 393 -54.11 -25.60 100.05
N ALA A 394 -52.87 -26.05 99.83
CA ALA A 394 -51.70 -25.28 100.17
C ALA A 394 -51.57 -24.06 99.20
N PHE A 395 -51.16 -22.92 99.77
CA PHE A 395 -50.78 -21.79 98.92
C PHE A 395 -49.56 -22.17 98.07
N PRO A 396 -49.53 -21.81 96.72
CA PRO A 396 -48.35 -22.06 95.89
C PRO A 396 -47.13 -21.36 96.54
N SER A 397 -46.01 -22.03 96.58
CA SER A 397 -44.74 -21.51 97.04
C SER A 397 -43.88 -20.99 95.86
#